data_176c247e9cd827a51d5bbdfe516b99bf
#
_entry.id   176c247e9cd827a51d5bbdfe516b99bf
#
_cell.length_a   1.000
_cell.length_b   1.000
_cell.length_c   1.000
_cell.angle_alpha   90.00
_cell.angle_beta   90.00
_cell.angle_gamma   90.00
#
_symmetry.space_group_name_H-M   'P 1'
#
loop_
_entity.id
_entity.type
_entity.pdbx_description
1 polymer ?
#
loop_
_entity_poly.entity_id
_entity_poly.type
_entity_poly.pdbx_seq_one_letter_code
_entity_poly.pdbx_strand_id
1 'polypeptide(L)'
;DDDELVAAIKLAVPCPVSDKPKRIEYEVMYWRKANQIHNWFVQNVQEGNDDCGEYYVSKEQLTELRDLCQKILDTAILVPGKVKNGQKWSKDGGWEQLYEDGQLITNPEDIEALLPTTSGCFFGSTEYDSYYLDDIKNTKEVLDKVLSVDTKGWDFEYHSSW
;
A
#
# COMPACT_ATOMS: atom_id res chain seq x y z
N ASP A 1 -4.37 0.95 -26.64
CA ASP A 1 -3.68 1.90 -27.49
C ASP A 1 -3.89 3.30 -26.90
N ASP A 2 -2.81 4.04 -26.64
CA ASP A 2 -2.87 5.37 -25.99
C ASP A 2 -3.69 6.36 -26.84
N ASP A 3 -3.67 6.21 -28.17
CA ASP A 3 -4.44 7.03 -29.08
C ASP A 3 -5.96 6.81 -29.00
N GLU A 4 -6.39 5.57 -28.75
CA GLU A 4 -7.83 5.26 -28.53
C GLU A 4 -8.33 5.81 -27.20
N LEU A 5 -7.50 5.73 -26.15
CA LEU A 5 -7.82 6.29 -24.85
C LEU A 5 -7.90 7.81 -24.89
N VAL A 6 -6.93 8.46 -25.54
CA VAL A 6 -6.93 9.92 -25.74
C VAL A 6 -8.15 10.36 -26.56
N ALA A 7 -8.54 9.60 -27.58
CA ALA A 7 -9.74 9.87 -28.36
C ALA A 7 -11.02 9.75 -27.51
N ALA A 8 -11.11 8.72 -26.67
CA ALA A 8 -12.26 8.53 -25.76
C ALA A 8 -12.36 9.66 -24.72
N ILE A 9 -11.24 10.09 -24.15
CA ILE A 9 -11.18 11.21 -23.20
C ILE A 9 -11.60 12.53 -23.87
N LYS A 10 -11.15 12.81 -25.08
CA LYS A 10 -11.54 14.02 -25.83
C LYS A 10 -13.04 14.10 -26.11
N LEU A 11 -13.68 12.94 -26.32
CA LEU A 11 -15.14 12.86 -26.53
C LEU A 11 -15.93 13.07 -25.21
N ALA A 12 -15.36 12.63 -24.10
CA ALA A 12 -16.03 12.65 -22.80
C ALA A 12 -15.87 14.01 -22.06
N VAL A 13 -14.78 14.73 -22.31
CA VAL A 13 -14.44 15.99 -21.62
C VAL A 13 -14.10 17.08 -22.64
N PRO A 14 -15.07 17.87 -23.09
CA PRO A 14 -14.79 19.01 -23.95
C PRO A 14 -13.92 20.02 -23.21
N CYS A 15 -12.67 20.15 -23.63
CA CYS A 15 -11.73 21.14 -23.11
C CYS A 15 -11.70 22.36 -24.05
N PRO A 16 -12.19 23.53 -23.64
CA PRO A 16 -12.24 24.69 -24.50
C PRO A 16 -10.88 25.36 -24.75
N VAL A 17 -9.84 24.95 -24.02
CA VAL A 17 -8.54 25.66 -24.01
C VAL A 17 -7.40 24.84 -24.63
N SER A 18 -7.51 23.49 -24.71
CA SER A 18 -6.47 22.62 -25.29
C SER A 18 -7.05 21.31 -25.79
N ASP A 19 -6.67 20.92 -26.99
CA ASP A 19 -7.03 19.61 -27.58
C ASP A 19 -6.19 18.44 -27.00
N LYS A 20 -5.25 18.72 -26.12
CA LYS A 20 -4.37 17.69 -25.54
C LYS A 20 -4.55 17.59 -24.05
N PRO A 21 -4.69 16.37 -23.49
CA PRO A 21 -4.64 16.20 -22.06
C PRO A 21 -3.28 16.68 -21.52
N LYS A 22 -3.30 17.37 -20.40
CA LYS A 22 -2.06 17.81 -19.74
C LYS A 22 -1.37 16.69 -18.98
N ARG A 23 -2.17 15.78 -18.42
CA ARG A 23 -1.72 14.66 -17.61
C ARG A 23 -2.74 13.53 -17.70
N ILE A 24 -2.27 12.30 -17.74
CA ILE A 24 -3.09 11.08 -17.63
C ILE A 24 -2.53 10.30 -16.43
N GLU A 25 -3.39 9.93 -15.50
CA GLU A 25 -3.01 9.21 -14.29
C GLU A 25 -3.80 7.91 -14.20
N TYR A 26 -3.14 6.86 -13.74
CA TYR A 26 -3.74 5.59 -13.38
C TYR A 26 -3.38 5.22 -11.95
N GLU A 27 -4.39 4.93 -11.14
CA GLU A 27 -4.17 4.32 -9.84
C GLU A 27 -3.68 2.89 -10.03
N VAL A 28 -2.44 2.63 -9.72
CA VAL A 28 -1.81 1.31 -9.84
C VAL A 28 -2.08 0.47 -8.60
N MET A 29 -2.05 1.11 -7.43
CA MET A 29 -2.32 0.47 -6.15
C MET A 29 -2.89 1.48 -5.16
N TYR A 30 -3.85 1.03 -4.38
CA TYR A 30 -4.39 1.75 -3.24
C TYR A 30 -4.18 0.94 -1.96
N TRP A 31 -3.52 1.53 -0.98
CA TRP A 31 -3.34 0.93 0.35
C TRP A 31 -4.29 1.58 1.35
N ARG A 32 -5.08 0.76 2.01
CA ARG A 32 -5.94 1.25 3.07
C ARG A 32 -5.38 0.84 4.42
N LYS A 33 -4.85 1.82 5.16
CA LYS A 33 -4.33 1.61 6.53
C LYS A 33 -3.10 0.69 6.63
N ALA A 34 -2.37 0.48 5.53
CA ALA A 34 -1.11 -0.24 5.52
C ALA A 34 0.02 0.69 6.01
N ASN A 35 0.06 0.94 7.32
CA ASN A 35 0.96 1.93 7.91
C ASN A 35 2.45 1.57 7.73
N GLN A 36 2.79 0.30 7.68
CA GLN A 36 4.15 -0.18 7.42
C GLN A 36 4.61 0.18 6.01
N ILE A 37 3.75 0.03 5.00
CA ILE A 37 4.06 0.41 3.62
C ILE A 37 4.13 1.93 3.49
N HIS A 38 3.18 2.65 4.08
CA HIS A 38 3.20 4.11 4.11
C HIS A 38 4.50 4.64 4.73
N ASN A 39 4.88 4.13 5.90
CA ASN A 39 6.12 4.56 6.55
C ASN A 39 7.36 4.24 5.72
N TRP A 40 7.35 3.12 4.97
CA TRP A 40 8.43 2.81 4.04
C TRP A 40 8.58 3.91 2.97
N PHE A 41 7.47 4.37 2.36
CA PHE A 41 7.49 5.49 1.41
C PHE A 41 7.96 6.78 2.08
N VAL A 42 7.47 7.10 3.27
CA VAL A 42 7.91 8.29 4.02
C VAL A 42 9.43 8.30 4.20
N GLN A 43 10.03 7.17 4.60
CA GLN A 43 11.46 7.09 4.89
C GLN A 43 12.33 6.99 3.63
N ASN A 44 11.89 6.30 2.58
CA ASN A 44 12.72 5.95 1.43
C ASN A 44 12.44 6.81 0.18
N VAL A 45 11.30 7.50 0.13
CA VAL A 45 10.87 8.30 -1.02
C VAL A 45 10.65 9.76 -0.65
N GLN A 46 10.06 10.01 0.52
CA GLN A 46 9.66 11.36 0.98
C GLN A 46 10.69 12.03 1.90
N GLU A 47 11.88 11.45 2.06
CA GLU A 47 12.96 11.99 2.92
C GLU A 47 12.51 12.24 4.37
N GLY A 48 11.56 11.44 4.86
CA GLY A 48 10.99 11.57 6.20
C GLY A 48 9.85 12.59 6.32
N ASN A 49 9.41 13.23 5.22
CA ASN A 49 8.29 14.17 5.24
C ASN A 49 6.96 13.44 5.02
N ASP A 50 6.10 13.50 6.01
CA ASP A 50 4.75 12.92 5.95
C ASP A 50 3.70 14.04 5.84
N ASP A 51 3.52 14.56 4.63
CA ASP A 51 2.77 15.80 4.34
C ASP A 51 1.67 15.66 3.28
N CYS A 52 1.29 14.43 2.89
CA CYS A 52 0.35 14.16 1.82
C CYS A 52 0.75 14.77 0.45
N GLY A 53 2.02 15.08 0.23
CA GLY A 53 2.54 15.53 -1.04
C GLY A 53 2.61 14.41 -2.08
N GLU A 54 2.78 14.77 -3.34
CA GLU A 54 3.06 13.84 -4.44
C GLU A 54 4.58 13.70 -4.60
N TYR A 55 5.06 12.46 -4.54
CA TYR A 55 6.49 12.16 -4.61
C TYR A 55 6.80 11.18 -5.71
N TYR A 56 7.77 11.52 -6.55
CA TYR A 56 8.28 10.62 -7.58
C TYR A 56 8.91 9.36 -6.95
N VAL A 57 8.60 8.21 -7.54
CA VAL A 57 9.14 6.91 -7.11
C VAL A 57 9.91 6.28 -8.27
N SER A 58 11.17 5.97 -8.06
CA SER A 58 11.98 5.30 -9.07
C SER A 58 11.65 3.81 -9.19
N LYS A 59 11.97 3.20 -10.33
CA LYS A 59 11.84 1.74 -10.50
C LYS A 59 12.74 0.96 -9.53
N GLU A 60 13.88 1.52 -9.20
CA GLU A 60 14.80 0.95 -8.20
C GLU A 60 14.14 0.89 -6.83
N GLN A 61 13.50 1.98 -6.38
CA GLN A 61 12.75 2.02 -5.12
C GLN A 61 11.56 1.04 -5.14
N LEU A 62 10.82 0.93 -6.23
CA LEU A 62 9.75 -0.08 -6.36
C LEU A 62 10.31 -1.51 -6.29
N THR A 63 11.49 -1.76 -6.86
CA THR A 63 12.17 -3.05 -6.80
C THR A 63 12.61 -3.36 -5.37
N GLU A 64 13.18 -2.39 -4.66
CA GLU A 64 13.57 -2.53 -3.25
C GLU A 64 12.37 -2.88 -2.36
N LEU A 65 11.24 -2.19 -2.54
CA LEU A 65 10.02 -2.50 -1.80
C LEU A 65 9.49 -3.90 -2.11
N ARG A 66 9.48 -4.30 -3.41
CA ARG A 66 9.07 -5.63 -3.83
C ARG A 66 9.95 -6.71 -3.20
N ASP A 67 11.28 -6.53 -3.19
CA ASP A 67 12.23 -7.47 -2.64
C ASP A 67 12.13 -7.54 -1.10
N LEU A 68 11.87 -6.42 -0.45
CA LEU A 68 11.58 -6.38 0.98
C LEU A 68 10.30 -7.16 1.32
N CYS A 69 9.22 -6.98 0.55
CA CYS A 69 7.99 -7.75 0.72
C CYS A 69 8.25 -9.26 0.56
N GLN A 70 9.02 -9.67 -0.45
CA GLN A 70 9.40 -11.08 -0.63
C GLN A 70 10.17 -11.59 0.59
N LYS A 71 11.16 -10.84 1.06
CA LYS A 71 11.96 -11.22 2.23
C LYS A 71 11.11 -11.39 3.48
N ILE A 72 10.11 -10.53 3.70
CA ILE A 72 9.16 -10.64 4.83
C ILE A 72 8.38 -11.95 4.71
N LEU A 73 7.83 -12.25 3.53
CA LEU A 73 7.06 -13.48 3.30
C LEU A 73 7.89 -14.74 3.52
N ASP A 74 9.17 -14.72 3.14
CA ASP A 74 10.09 -15.84 3.34
C ASP A 74 10.54 -16.00 4.81
N THR A 75 10.51 -14.90 5.59
CA THR A 75 10.95 -14.88 6.99
C THR A 75 9.81 -15.22 7.95
N ALA A 76 8.58 -14.86 7.61
CA ALA A 76 7.44 -15.01 8.51
C ALA A 76 7.12 -16.48 8.81
N ILE A 77 7.08 -16.83 10.10
CA ILE A 77 6.67 -18.14 10.59
C ILE A 77 5.22 -18.03 11.06
N LEU A 78 4.33 -18.77 10.39
CA LEU A 78 2.90 -18.67 10.57
C LEU A 78 2.31 -19.84 11.34
N VAL A 79 1.38 -19.56 12.24
CA VAL A 79 0.55 -20.55 12.91
C VAL A 79 -0.91 -20.11 12.88
N PRO A 80 -1.88 -21.06 12.80
CA PRO A 80 -3.29 -20.74 12.94
C PRO A 80 -3.59 -20.11 14.32
N GLY A 81 -4.43 -19.08 14.34
CA GLY A 81 -4.80 -18.40 15.57
C GLY A 81 -5.99 -17.47 15.40
N LYS A 82 -6.26 -16.68 16.43
CA LYS A 82 -7.31 -15.67 16.41
C LYS A 82 -6.69 -14.30 16.20
N VAL A 83 -7.12 -13.60 15.14
CA VAL A 83 -6.73 -12.23 14.84
C VAL A 83 -7.83 -11.26 15.22
N LYS A 84 -7.46 -10.06 15.64
CA LYS A 84 -8.41 -8.99 15.96
C LYS A 84 -9.11 -8.53 14.70
N ASN A 85 -10.46 -8.52 14.70
CA ASN A 85 -11.27 -8.08 13.57
C ASN A 85 -12.33 -7.07 14.02
N GLY A 86 -11.88 -5.86 14.33
CA GLY A 86 -12.75 -4.75 14.71
C GLY A 86 -13.26 -4.81 16.15
N GLN A 87 -14.20 -3.93 16.45
CA GLN A 87 -14.82 -3.79 17.76
C GLN A 87 -16.32 -3.57 17.58
N LYS A 88 -17.12 -4.04 18.52
CA LYS A 88 -18.55 -3.72 18.60
C LYS A 88 -18.88 -3.10 19.95
N TRP A 89 -19.93 -2.27 19.97
CA TRP A 89 -20.46 -1.76 21.22
C TRP A 89 -21.29 -2.84 21.93
N SER A 90 -20.92 -3.18 23.14
CA SER A 90 -21.65 -4.13 23.97
C SER A 90 -22.93 -3.52 24.56
N LYS A 91 -23.96 -4.36 24.78
CA LYS A 91 -25.19 -3.94 25.45
C LYS A 91 -24.97 -3.49 26.90
N ASP A 92 -23.89 -3.95 27.50
CA ASP A 92 -23.51 -3.63 28.90
C ASP A 92 -22.67 -2.35 29.01
N GLY A 93 -22.50 -1.61 27.91
CA GLY A 93 -21.91 -0.27 27.89
C GLY A 93 -20.39 -0.21 27.76
N GLY A 94 -19.79 -1.04 26.90
CA GLY A 94 -18.35 -1.01 26.60
C GLY A 94 -18.03 -1.47 25.18
N TRP A 95 -16.79 -1.24 24.73
CA TRP A 95 -16.28 -1.77 23.48
C TRP A 95 -15.80 -3.21 23.68
N GLU A 96 -16.34 -4.14 22.90
CA GLU A 96 -15.92 -5.55 22.86
C GLU A 96 -15.08 -5.81 21.62
N GLN A 97 -13.86 -6.35 21.82
CA GLN A 97 -12.97 -6.74 20.73
C GLN A 97 -13.51 -7.98 20.02
N LEU A 98 -13.63 -7.91 18.70
CA LEU A 98 -13.98 -9.04 17.85
C LEU A 98 -12.72 -9.77 17.37
N TYR A 99 -12.85 -11.09 17.21
CA TYR A 99 -11.79 -11.96 16.70
C TYR A 99 -12.33 -12.86 15.60
N GLU A 100 -11.48 -13.20 14.66
CA GLU A 100 -11.75 -14.20 13.63
C GLU A 100 -10.58 -15.20 13.52
N ASP A 101 -10.81 -16.31 12.83
CA ASP A 101 -9.74 -17.25 12.52
C ASP A 101 -8.80 -16.67 11.47
N GLY A 102 -7.51 -16.75 11.74
CA GLY A 102 -6.47 -16.21 10.88
C GLY A 102 -5.12 -16.84 11.14
N GLN A 103 -4.08 -16.18 10.67
CA GLN A 103 -2.70 -16.59 10.86
C GLN A 103 -1.99 -15.58 11.76
N LEU A 104 -1.25 -16.09 12.74
CA LEU A 104 -0.39 -15.30 13.61
C LEU A 104 1.06 -15.48 13.19
N ILE A 105 1.82 -14.41 13.21
CA ILE A 105 3.27 -14.44 13.03
C ILE A 105 3.89 -14.77 14.38
N THR A 106 4.69 -15.84 14.45
CA THR A 106 5.33 -16.29 15.70
C THR A 106 6.70 -15.68 15.95
N ASN A 107 7.26 -15.03 14.96
CA ASN A 107 8.54 -14.31 15.01
C ASN A 107 8.37 -12.82 14.66
N PRO A 108 7.52 -12.06 15.36
CA PRO A 108 7.23 -10.66 15.02
C PRO A 108 8.46 -9.76 15.10
N GLU A 109 9.43 -10.06 15.96
CA GLU A 109 10.66 -9.29 16.12
C GLU A 109 11.53 -9.31 14.85
N ASP A 110 11.57 -10.45 14.13
CA ASP A 110 12.28 -10.56 12.86
C ASP A 110 11.58 -9.74 11.76
N ILE A 111 10.26 -9.69 11.78
CA ILE A 111 9.45 -8.94 10.82
C ILE A 111 9.54 -7.44 11.12
N GLU A 112 9.45 -7.05 12.39
CA GLU A 112 9.64 -5.66 12.83
C GLU A 112 11.01 -5.11 12.42
N ALA A 113 12.06 -5.92 12.53
CA ALA A 113 13.40 -5.54 12.09
C ALA A 113 13.51 -5.29 10.58
N LEU A 114 12.63 -5.90 9.77
CA LEU A 114 12.58 -5.70 8.32
C LEU A 114 11.68 -4.53 7.92
N LEU A 115 10.46 -4.50 8.44
CA LEU A 115 9.47 -3.47 8.12
C LEU A 115 8.53 -3.24 9.31
N PRO A 116 8.85 -2.29 10.19
CA PRO A 116 8.06 -2.03 11.37
C PRO A 116 6.71 -1.40 11.05
N THR A 117 5.71 -1.73 11.87
CA THR A 117 4.43 -1.01 11.89
C THR A 117 4.61 0.36 12.57
N THR A 118 3.76 1.30 12.21
CA THR A 118 3.79 2.65 12.78
C THR A 118 2.41 3.04 13.31
N SER A 119 2.36 3.51 14.55
CA SER A 119 1.12 4.00 15.14
C SER A 119 0.81 5.42 14.64
N GLY A 120 -0.46 5.72 14.45
CA GLY A 120 -0.91 7.05 14.06
C GLY A 120 -2.43 7.13 13.99
N CYS A 121 -2.92 8.37 13.88
CA CYS A 121 -4.35 8.61 13.68
C CYS A 121 -4.73 8.04 12.30
N PHE A 122 -5.72 7.15 12.24
CA PHE A 122 -6.17 6.47 11.01
C PHE A 122 -5.22 5.44 10.38
N PHE A 123 -4.06 5.14 10.98
CA PHE A 123 -3.06 4.22 10.41
C PHE A 123 -3.41 2.73 10.53
N GLY A 124 -4.44 2.36 11.26
CA GLY A 124 -4.86 0.98 11.41
C GLY A 124 -4.16 0.25 12.56
N SER A 125 -4.12 -1.08 12.48
CA SER A 125 -3.48 -1.93 13.48
C SER A 125 -1.96 -1.90 13.38
N THR A 126 -1.30 -2.07 14.52
CA THR A 126 0.16 -2.28 14.61
C THR A 126 0.52 -3.74 14.90
N GLU A 127 -0.45 -4.64 14.81
CA GLU A 127 -0.24 -6.07 15.04
C GLU A 127 0.42 -6.74 13.83
N TYR A 128 1.29 -7.72 14.09
CA TYR A 128 1.89 -8.58 13.06
C TYR A 128 1.04 -9.83 12.91
N ASP A 129 0.07 -9.76 12.02
CA ASP A 129 -0.95 -10.80 11.81
C ASP A 129 -1.24 -11.05 10.32
N SER A 130 -2.32 -11.75 10.02
CA SER A 130 -2.72 -12.03 8.64
C SER A 130 -3.02 -10.76 7.84
N TYR A 131 -3.54 -9.71 8.44
CA TYR A 131 -3.80 -8.44 7.75
C TYR A 131 -2.51 -7.74 7.33
N TYR A 132 -1.50 -7.71 8.24
CA TYR A 132 -0.16 -7.24 7.89
C TYR A 132 0.39 -8.00 6.69
N LEU A 133 0.29 -9.34 6.70
CA LEU A 133 0.79 -10.17 5.60
C LEU A 133 0.01 -9.99 4.31
N ASP A 134 -1.29 -9.74 4.38
CA ASP A 134 -2.11 -9.49 3.20
C ASP A 134 -1.69 -8.18 2.52
N ASP A 135 -1.39 -7.13 3.28
CA ASP A 135 -0.80 -5.90 2.74
C ASP A 135 0.54 -6.17 2.03
N ILE A 136 1.41 -6.97 2.64
CA ILE A 136 2.71 -7.35 2.07
C ILE A 136 2.54 -8.16 0.78
N LYS A 137 1.67 -9.18 0.77
CA LYS A 137 1.38 -10.01 -0.42
C LYS A 137 0.81 -9.18 -1.56
N ASN A 138 -0.21 -8.38 -1.26
CA ASN A 138 -0.87 -7.54 -2.26
C ASN A 138 0.11 -6.52 -2.86
N THR A 139 0.93 -5.90 -2.02
CA THR A 139 1.98 -4.98 -2.48
C THR A 139 2.95 -5.69 -3.41
N LYS A 140 3.48 -6.85 -3.02
CA LYS A 140 4.39 -7.63 -3.86
C LYS A 140 3.76 -8.02 -5.19
N GLU A 141 2.52 -8.54 -5.20
CA GLU A 141 1.84 -8.96 -6.43
C GLU A 141 1.64 -7.83 -7.42
N VAL A 142 1.27 -6.65 -6.94
CA VAL A 142 1.13 -5.46 -7.80
C VAL A 142 2.49 -5.01 -8.33
N LEU A 143 3.51 -4.95 -7.48
CA LEU A 143 4.85 -4.54 -7.89
C LEU A 143 5.47 -5.53 -8.87
N ASP A 144 5.26 -6.84 -8.73
CA ASP A 144 5.69 -7.84 -9.70
C ASP A 144 5.07 -7.57 -11.08
N LYS A 145 3.79 -7.25 -11.14
CA LYS A 145 3.09 -6.91 -12.40
C LYS A 145 3.64 -5.61 -13.00
N VAL A 146 3.75 -4.56 -12.19
CA VAL A 146 4.25 -3.24 -12.63
C VAL A 146 5.67 -3.34 -13.18
N LEU A 147 6.55 -4.06 -12.49
CA LEU A 147 7.95 -4.21 -12.88
C LEU A 147 8.15 -5.15 -14.08
N SER A 148 7.15 -6.00 -14.39
CA SER A 148 7.21 -6.93 -15.53
C SER A 148 6.82 -6.29 -16.87
N VAL A 149 6.19 -5.12 -16.88
CA VAL A 149 5.75 -4.45 -18.10
C VAL A 149 6.69 -3.33 -18.53
N ASP A 150 6.67 -3.01 -19.83
CA ASP A 150 7.39 -1.83 -20.32
C ASP A 150 6.63 -0.56 -19.92
N THR A 151 7.23 0.19 -19.01
CA THR A 151 6.69 1.46 -18.50
C THR A 151 7.43 2.68 -19.07
N LYS A 152 8.02 2.53 -20.26
CA LYS A 152 8.72 3.65 -20.92
C LYS A 152 7.76 4.80 -21.17
N GLY A 153 8.14 5.98 -20.69
CA GLY A 153 7.32 7.19 -20.83
C GLY A 153 6.29 7.38 -19.72
N TRP A 154 6.30 6.51 -18.70
CA TRP A 154 5.50 6.64 -17.49
C TRP A 154 6.38 6.87 -16.28
N ASP A 155 5.95 7.80 -15.44
CA ASP A 155 6.54 8.04 -14.12
C ASP A 155 5.63 7.44 -13.06
N PHE A 156 6.23 7.03 -11.93
CA PHE A 156 5.49 6.58 -10.76
C PHE A 156 5.52 7.65 -9.68
N GLU A 157 4.39 7.82 -9.03
CA GLU A 157 4.24 8.75 -7.93
C GLU A 157 3.52 8.07 -6.77
N TYR A 158 3.91 8.42 -5.58
CA TYR A 158 3.24 8.06 -4.34
C TYR A 158 2.67 9.31 -3.68
N HIS A 159 1.45 9.21 -3.19
CA HIS A 159 0.88 10.20 -2.27
C HIS A 159 0.01 9.51 -1.23
N SER A 160 -0.15 10.13 -0.08
CA SER A 160 -1.06 9.70 0.98
C SER A 160 -2.17 10.73 1.19
N SER A 161 -3.31 10.24 1.67
CA SER A 161 -4.40 11.10 2.14
C SER A 161 -4.93 10.54 3.46
N TRP A 162 -4.77 11.27 4.54
CA TRP A 162 -5.20 10.87 5.89
C TRP A 162 -5.63 12.08 6.71
#